data_53aee184ed74e336773d06acab536eb1
#
_entry.id   53aee184ed74e336773d06acab536eb1
#
_cell.length_a   1.000
_cell.length_b   1.000
_cell.length_c   1.000
_cell.angle_alpha   90.00
_cell.angle_beta   90.00
_cell.angle_gamma   90.00
#
_symmetry.space_group_name_H-M   'P 1'
#
loop_
_entity.id
_entity.type
_entity.pdbx_description
1 polymer ?
#
loop_
_entity_poly.entity_id
_entity_poly.type
_entity_poly.pdbx_seq_one_letter_code
_entity_poly.pdbx_strand_id
1 'polypeptide(L)'
;MELTSIRQLYRERDTVDHDHVTVGGWVRSIRASKSFGFIMLADGTFFEPIQIVYDEKLPNFAEISKYNVGSALVVEGRIIETPDAKQPFEIHADSVTLEGASTPDYPLQKKRHTIEYLRTISHLRPRTNLFQAVFRVRSLAAYAIHKFFQDRNFVYVNTPLITGSDCEGAGEMFRVTTLDLDNLPRTEDGAVDFGEDFFGKSANLTVSGQLNGETYAMAFKNIYTFGPTFRAENSNTQRHAAEFWMIEPEIAFADLKDDMKLAEDMLKFVISYVMENAPEEMAFFNQFVDKGLIERLTHVLNSDFGHVTYTEAVEILEKNNANFDYKVSWGCDLQTEHERYLTEEVFKRPVFVTDYPKEIKAFYMKLNEDGKTVAAMDCLVPGIGEIIGGSQREDSLELLEKRMDELGLEKESYDFYLDLRKYGSARHAGFGLGFERCVMYLTGVSNIRDVIPFPRTVGNCEL
;
A
#
# COMPACT_ATOMS: atom_id res chain seq x y z
N MET A 1 14.83 -32.25 -5.33
CA MET A 1 15.91 -31.37 -5.79
C MET A 1 15.81 -30.10 -4.97
N GLU A 2 16.85 -29.76 -4.23
CA GLU A 2 16.88 -28.51 -3.44
C GLU A 2 17.48 -27.42 -4.35
N LEU A 3 16.72 -26.34 -4.56
CA LEU A 3 17.16 -25.21 -5.37
C LEU A 3 17.78 -24.14 -4.49
N THR A 4 18.96 -23.67 -4.86
CA THR A 4 19.59 -22.49 -4.25
C THR A 4 18.92 -21.22 -4.84
N SER A 5 18.42 -20.32 -3.99
CA SER A 5 17.84 -19.06 -4.45
C SER A 5 18.94 -18.09 -4.94
N ILE A 6 18.61 -17.28 -5.94
CA ILE A 6 19.51 -16.22 -6.41
C ILE A 6 19.84 -15.24 -5.28
N ARG A 7 18.87 -14.96 -4.39
CA ARG A 7 19.09 -14.14 -3.18
C ARG A 7 20.19 -14.73 -2.29
N GLN A 8 20.16 -16.04 -2.05
CA GLN A 8 21.18 -16.71 -1.23
C GLN A 8 22.56 -16.58 -1.85
N LEU A 9 22.69 -16.71 -3.18
CA LEU A 9 23.95 -16.52 -3.90
C LEU A 9 24.52 -15.10 -3.76
N TYR A 10 23.66 -14.07 -3.73
CA TYR A 10 24.11 -12.68 -3.56
C TYR A 10 24.39 -12.29 -2.11
N ARG A 11 23.65 -12.84 -1.14
CA ARG A 11 23.71 -12.42 0.27
C ARG A 11 24.47 -13.35 1.19
N GLU A 12 24.52 -14.62 0.85
CA GLU A 12 25.02 -15.70 1.71
C GLU A 12 25.90 -16.68 0.94
N ARG A 13 26.62 -16.20 -0.08
CA ARG A 13 27.39 -17.04 -1.01
C ARG A 13 28.37 -17.96 -0.32
N ASP A 14 29.02 -17.52 0.76
CA ASP A 14 29.98 -18.31 1.52
C ASP A 14 29.37 -19.52 2.22
N THR A 15 28.04 -19.60 2.30
CA THR A 15 27.30 -20.74 2.87
C THR A 15 26.89 -21.78 1.84
N VAL A 16 27.12 -21.50 0.55
CA VAL A 16 26.71 -22.34 -0.57
C VAL A 16 27.89 -23.17 -1.08
N ASP A 17 27.64 -24.41 -1.53
CA ASP A 17 28.66 -25.21 -2.23
C ASP A 17 28.96 -24.59 -3.59
N HIS A 18 30.15 -24.04 -3.75
CA HIS A 18 30.57 -23.37 -4.98
C HIS A 18 30.80 -24.34 -6.14
N ASP A 19 31.13 -25.62 -5.86
CA ASP A 19 31.39 -26.64 -6.86
C ASP A 19 30.09 -27.31 -7.35
N HIS A 20 29.00 -27.20 -6.57
CA HIS A 20 27.72 -27.81 -6.89
C HIS A 20 26.56 -26.91 -6.48
N VAL A 21 26.04 -26.12 -7.42
CA VAL A 21 24.86 -25.26 -7.20
C VAL A 21 23.77 -25.62 -8.21
N THR A 22 22.53 -25.67 -7.73
CA THR A 22 21.36 -25.86 -8.59
C THR A 22 20.44 -24.64 -8.44
N VAL A 23 20.16 -23.95 -9.55
CA VAL A 23 19.27 -22.78 -9.56
C VAL A 23 18.12 -23.00 -10.55
N GLY A 24 16.92 -22.55 -10.19
CA GLY A 24 15.76 -22.53 -11.08
C GLY A 24 15.31 -21.10 -11.36
N GLY A 25 14.82 -20.81 -12.56
CA GLY A 25 14.34 -19.47 -12.87
C GLY A 25 13.87 -19.29 -14.30
N TRP A 26 13.56 -18.03 -14.63
CA TRP A 26 13.08 -17.65 -15.95
C TRP A 26 14.11 -16.84 -16.72
N VAL A 27 14.25 -17.17 -18.02
CA VAL A 27 15.16 -16.50 -18.94
C VAL A 27 14.75 -15.03 -19.13
N ARG A 28 15.62 -14.10 -18.75
CA ARG A 28 15.47 -12.65 -18.99
C ARG A 28 16.13 -12.22 -20.30
N SER A 29 17.23 -12.83 -20.65
CA SER A 29 17.89 -12.70 -21.95
C SER A 29 18.78 -13.89 -22.20
N ILE A 30 19.00 -14.23 -23.48
CA ILE A 30 19.93 -15.24 -23.91
C ILE A 30 20.77 -14.67 -25.04
N ARG A 31 22.07 -15.04 -25.07
CA ARG A 31 23.00 -14.69 -26.13
C ARG A 31 23.84 -15.92 -26.43
N ALA A 32 23.88 -16.30 -27.67
CA ALA A 32 24.69 -17.41 -28.12
C ALA A 32 25.87 -16.93 -29.02
N SER A 33 27.00 -17.58 -28.91
CA SER A 33 28.13 -17.50 -29.82
C SER A 33 28.41 -18.89 -30.41
N LYS A 34 29.49 -19.06 -31.14
CA LYS A 34 29.79 -20.35 -31.83
C LYS A 34 30.06 -21.51 -30.87
N SER A 35 30.74 -21.22 -29.74
CA SER A 35 31.24 -22.24 -28.81
C SER A 35 30.74 -22.07 -27.37
N PHE A 36 30.09 -20.93 -27.03
CA PHE A 36 29.55 -20.66 -25.72
C PHE A 36 28.37 -19.67 -25.78
N GLY A 37 27.64 -19.51 -24.69
CA GLY A 37 26.58 -18.53 -24.59
C GLY A 37 26.35 -18.10 -23.15
N PHE A 38 25.49 -17.09 -23.02
CA PHE A 38 25.09 -16.48 -21.74
C PHE A 38 23.57 -16.47 -21.60
N ILE A 39 23.11 -16.86 -20.44
CA ILE A 39 21.70 -16.71 -20.03
C ILE A 39 21.66 -15.80 -18.81
N MET A 40 20.81 -14.77 -18.83
CA MET A 40 20.43 -14.05 -17.62
C MET A 40 19.19 -14.72 -17.06
N LEU A 41 19.33 -15.34 -15.89
CA LEU A 41 18.29 -16.10 -15.21
C LEU A 41 17.81 -15.35 -13.98
N ALA A 42 16.49 -15.25 -13.79
CA ALA A 42 15.88 -14.62 -12.62
C ALA A 42 14.87 -15.56 -11.98
N ASP A 43 14.95 -15.72 -10.66
CA ASP A 43 14.01 -16.54 -9.89
C ASP A 43 13.00 -15.69 -9.08
N GLY A 44 13.14 -14.36 -9.12
CA GLY A 44 12.32 -13.42 -8.37
C GLY A 44 12.67 -13.27 -6.88
N THR A 45 13.64 -14.02 -6.37
CA THR A 45 14.07 -13.92 -4.96
C THR A 45 15.00 -12.73 -4.73
N PHE A 46 15.67 -12.26 -5.77
CA PHE A 46 16.58 -11.11 -5.76
C PHE A 46 16.33 -10.20 -6.96
N PHE A 47 16.64 -8.92 -6.83
CA PHE A 47 16.39 -7.95 -7.90
C PHE A 47 17.29 -8.18 -9.11
N GLU A 48 18.59 -8.43 -8.89
CA GLU A 48 19.55 -8.71 -9.97
C GLU A 48 19.44 -10.16 -10.43
N PRO A 49 19.32 -10.41 -11.76
CA PRO A 49 19.39 -11.76 -12.31
C PRO A 49 20.84 -12.29 -12.24
N ILE A 50 20.97 -13.60 -12.27
CA ILE A 50 22.28 -14.25 -12.35
C ILE A 50 22.68 -14.55 -13.78
N GLN A 51 23.98 -14.41 -14.10
CA GLN A 51 24.56 -14.84 -15.37
C GLN A 51 24.93 -16.32 -15.34
N ILE A 52 24.39 -17.08 -16.29
CA ILE A 52 24.75 -18.46 -16.54
C ILE A 52 25.59 -18.49 -17.81
N VAL A 53 26.75 -19.13 -17.74
CA VAL A 53 27.64 -19.44 -18.90
C VAL A 53 27.43 -20.88 -19.28
N TYR A 54 27.15 -21.14 -20.54
CA TYR A 54 27.06 -22.51 -21.09
C TYR A 54 27.92 -22.64 -22.34
N ASP A 55 28.48 -23.81 -22.58
CA ASP A 55 29.40 -24.05 -23.67
C ASP A 55 29.04 -25.30 -24.51
N GLU A 56 29.81 -25.54 -25.61
CA GLU A 56 29.61 -26.63 -26.57
C GLU A 56 29.81 -28.02 -25.98
N LYS A 57 30.28 -28.15 -24.74
CA LYS A 57 30.41 -29.45 -24.06
C LYS A 57 29.06 -29.97 -23.58
N LEU A 58 28.06 -29.09 -23.43
CA LEU A 58 26.71 -29.51 -23.08
C LEU A 58 26.06 -30.26 -24.26
N PRO A 59 25.47 -31.43 -24.02
CA PRO A 59 24.87 -32.24 -25.08
C PRO A 59 23.73 -31.55 -25.82
N ASN A 60 23.04 -30.62 -25.15
CA ASN A 60 21.91 -29.83 -25.66
C ASN A 60 22.30 -28.39 -26.01
N PHE A 61 23.58 -28.06 -26.18
CA PHE A 61 24.08 -26.71 -26.51
C PHE A 61 23.29 -26.03 -27.64
N ALA A 62 23.07 -26.76 -28.74
CA ALA A 62 22.37 -26.27 -29.92
C ALA A 62 20.87 -25.96 -29.65
N GLU A 63 20.28 -26.64 -28.65
CA GLU A 63 18.89 -26.41 -28.25
C GLU A 63 18.79 -25.21 -27.31
N ILE A 64 19.70 -25.10 -26.32
CA ILE A 64 19.74 -23.99 -25.35
C ILE A 64 19.79 -22.65 -26.09
N SER A 65 20.57 -22.54 -27.15
CA SER A 65 20.72 -21.32 -27.94
C SER A 65 19.42 -20.85 -28.62
N LYS A 66 18.39 -21.71 -28.68
CA LYS A 66 17.06 -21.43 -29.29
C LYS A 66 15.97 -21.16 -28.29
N TYR A 67 16.27 -21.25 -26.99
CA TYR A 67 15.25 -20.96 -25.96
C TYR A 67 14.83 -19.50 -26.00
N ASN A 68 13.54 -19.27 -25.81
CA ASN A 68 12.97 -17.92 -25.79
C ASN A 68 13.05 -17.27 -24.40
N VAL A 69 13.03 -15.95 -24.39
CA VAL A 69 12.80 -15.18 -23.18
C VAL A 69 11.50 -15.63 -22.51
N GLY A 70 11.52 -15.75 -21.19
CA GLY A 70 10.38 -16.26 -20.42
C GLY A 70 10.36 -17.78 -20.24
N SER A 71 11.22 -18.55 -20.91
CA SER A 71 11.36 -19.99 -20.64
C SER A 71 11.85 -20.23 -19.22
N ALA A 72 11.33 -21.28 -18.59
CA ALA A 72 11.73 -21.73 -17.26
C ALA A 72 12.84 -22.79 -17.40
N LEU A 73 13.93 -22.59 -16.66
CA LEU A 73 15.10 -23.46 -16.70
C LEU A 73 15.48 -23.88 -15.28
N VAL A 74 16.06 -25.09 -15.18
CA VAL A 74 16.88 -25.52 -14.05
C VAL A 74 18.32 -25.69 -14.55
N VAL A 75 19.25 -25.11 -13.80
CA VAL A 75 20.69 -25.10 -14.14
C VAL A 75 21.45 -25.66 -12.96
N GLU A 76 22.26 -26.70 -13.23
CA GLU A 76 23.26 -27.19 -12.31
C GLU A 76 24.65 -26.72 -12.80
N GLY A 77 25.52 -26.33 -11.89
CA GLY A 77 26.84 -25.84 -12.28
C GLY A 77 27.65 -25.37 -11.09
N ARG A 78 28.72 -24.63 -11.42
CA ARG A 78 29.72 -24.14 -10.48
C ARG A 78 29.73 -22.62 -10.45
N ILE A 79 29.91 -22.04 -9.27
CA ILE A 79 30.08 -20.60 -9.09
C ILE A 79 31.52 -20.23 -9.46
N ILE A 80 31.66 -19.24 -10.34
CA ILE A 80 32.95 -18.67 -10.73
C ILE A 80 32.96 -17.19 -10.33
N GLU A 81 33.90 -16.79 -9.50
CA GLU A 81 34.11 -15.40 -9.12
C GLU A 81 34.59 -14.57 -10.31
N THR A 82 33.99 -13.40 -10.51
CA THR A 82 34.31 -12.49 -11.63
C THR A 82 34.52 -11.06 -11.11
N PRO A 83 35.55 -10.80 -10.26
CA PRO A 83 35.74 -9.54 -9.55
C PRO A 83 35.94 -8.34 -10.49
N ASP A 84 36.43 -8.56 -11.70
CA ASP A 84 36.69 -7.53 -12.72
C ASP A 84 35.50 -7.32 -13.68
N ALA A 85 34.43 -8.11 -13.54
CA ALA A 85 33.23 -8.00 -14.36
C ALA A 85 32.16 -7.11 -13.70
N LYS A 86 31.09 -6.82 -14.45
CA LYS A 86 29.95 -6.06 -13.91
C LYS A 86 29.24 -6.80 -12.77
N GLN A 87 29.08 -8.12 -12.92
CA GLN A 87 28.56 -9.01 -11.89
C GLN A 87 29.71 -9.58 -11.04
N PRO A 88 29.52 -9.79 -9.72
CA PRO A 88 30.58 -10.29 -8.85
C PRO A 88 30.93 -11.77 -9.09
N PHE A 89 30.04 -12.54 -9.67
CA PHE A 89 30.19 -13.96 -10.00
C PHE A 89 29.22 -14.38 -11.09
N GLU A 90 29.42 -15.57 -11.63
CA GLU A 90 28.55 -16.21 -12.61
C GLU A 90 28.49 -17.72 -12.34
N ILE A 91 27.52 -18.42 -12.92
CA ILE A 91 27.44 -19.89 -12.87
C ILE A 91 27.91 -20.47 -14.22
N HIS A 92 28.92 -21.32 -14.19
CA HIS A 92 29.29 -22.16 -15.33
C HIS A 92 28.46 -23.43 -15.27
N ALA A 93 27.57 -23.61 -16.24
CA ALA A 93 26.61 -24.70 -16.28
C ALA A 93 27.30 -26.05 -16.61
N ASP A 94 27.01 -27.04 -15.79
CA ASP A 94 27.32 -28.46 -16.07
C ASP A 94 26.07 -29.15 -16.68
N SER A 95 24.86 -28.63 -16.41
CA SER A 95 23.63 -29.03 -17.08
C SER A 95 22.65 -27.86 -17.19
N VAL A 96 21.81 -27.85 -18.22
CA VAL A 96 20.69 -26.91 -18.40
C VAL A 96 19.46 -27.70 -18.82
N THR A 97 18.45 -27.73 -17.97
CA THR A 97 17.19 -28.44 -18.21
C THR A 97 16.06 -27.45 -18.47
N LEU A 98 15.32 -27.66 -19.56
CA LEU A 98 14.13 -26.90 -19.88
C LEU A 98 12.93 -27.47 -19.09
N GLU A 99 12.41 -26.69 -18.13
CA GLU A 99 11.19 -27.03 -17.39
C GLU A 99 9.93 -26.60 -18.14
N GLY A 100 9.97 -25.42 -18.76
CA GLY A 100 8.85 -24.87 -19.50
C GLY A 100 9.28 -23.95 -20.62
N ALA A 101 8.89 -24.30 -21.86
CA ALA A 101 9.20 -23.48 -23.02
C ALA A 101 8.29 -22.24 -23.09
N SER A 102 8.89 -21.10 -23.43
CA SER A 102 8.18 -19.89 -23.81
C SER A 102 8.05 -19.82 -25.33
N THR A 103 6.90 -19.37 -25.82
CA THR A 103 6.65 -19.22 -27.24
C THR A 103 7.18 -17.89 -27.80
N PRO A 104 7.42 -17.76 -29.13
CA PRO A 104 7.96 -16.55 -29.72
C PRO A 104 7.07 -15.31 -29.58
N ASP A 105 5.78 -15.48 -29.32
CA ASP A 105 4.80 -14.41 -29.10
C ASP A 105 4.74 -13.93 -27.65
N TYR A 106 5.63 -14.41 -26.78
CA TYR A 106 5.73 -13.92 -25.39
C TYR A 106 5.79 -12.39 -25.35
N PRO A 107 4.83 -11.72 -24.66
CA PRO A 107 4.64 -10.29 -24.80
C PRO A 107 5.77 -9.42 -24.20
N LEU A 108 6.49 -9.95 -23.20
CA LEU A 108 7.59 -9.23 -22.56
C LEU A 108 8.94 -9.47 -23.24
N GLN A 109 9.01 -9.16 -24.53
CA GLN A 109 10.24 -9.23 -25.29
C GLN A 109 11.26 -8.18 -24.82
N LYS A 110 12.54 -8.33 -25.21
CA LYS A 110 13.65 -7.42 -24.88
C LYS A 110 13.48 -6.05 -25.56
N LYS A 111 12.47 -5.30 -25.12
CA LYS A 111 12.19 -3.91 -25.51
C LYS A 111 11.59 -3.15 -24.34
N ARG A 112 11.59 -1.83 -24.41
CA ARG A 112 10.89 -1.01 -23.42
C ARG A 112 9.38 -1.17 -23.60
N HIS A 113 8.67 -1.43 -22.51
CA HIS A 113 7.20 -1.48 -22.45
C HIS A 113 6.70 -0.25 -21.70
N THR A 114 5.58 0.32 -22.16
CA THR A 114 4.91 1.39 -21.41
C THR A 114 4.14 0.81 -20.21
N ILE A 115 3.92 1.62 -19.18
CA ILE A 115 3.16 1.20 -18.00
C ILE A 115 1.72 0.89 -18.39
N GLU A 116 1.13 1.68 -19.30
CA GLU A 116 -0.23 1.46 -19.82
C GLU A 116 -0.37 0.07 -20.48
N TYR A 117 0.60 -0.30 -21.31
CA TYR A 117 0.61 -1.64 -21.90
C TYR A 117 0.73 -2.72 -20.81
N LEU A 118 1.60 -2.53 -19.82
CA LEU A 118 1.79 -3.52 -18.76
C LEU A 118 0.54 -3.69 -17.87
N ARG A 119 -0.32 -2.69 -17.78
CA ARG A 119 -1.63 -2.82 -17.11
C ARG A 119 -2.56 -3.77 -17.86
N THR A 120 -2.48 -3.85 -19.20
CA THR A 120 -3.32 -4.78 -19.99
C THR A 120 -2.89 -6.25 -19.86
N ILE A 121 -1.71 -6.50 -19.30
CA ILE A 121 -1.16 -7.83 -19.04
C ILE A 121 -0.75 -7.97 -17.57
N SER A 122 -1.65 -7.60 -16.66
CA SER A 122 -1.39 -7.55 -15.21
C SER A 122 -0.80 -8.85 -14.64
N HIS A 123 -1.19 -10.00 -15.17
CA HIS A 123 -0.70 -11.32 -14.78
C HIS A 123 0.78 -11.59 -15.20
N LEU A 124 1.32 -10.87 -16.17
CA LEU A 124 2.71 -11.01 -16.61
C LEU A 124 3.61 -9.85 -16.17
N ARG A 125 3.05 -8.68 -15.88
CA ARG A 125 3.84 -7.50 -15.51
C ARG A 125 4.79 -7.71 -14.31
N PRO A 126 4.54 -8.61 -13.32
CA PRO A 126 5.50 -8.91 -12.26
C PRO A 126 6.84 -9.45 -12.75
N ARG A 127 6.90 -9.94 -13.99
CA ARG A 127 8.15 -10.40 -14.61
C ARG A 127 9.04 -9.25 -15.12
N THR A 128 8.59 -8.00 -15.03
CA THR A 128 9.41 -6.81 -15.38
C THR A 128 10.15 -6.28 -14.15
N ASN A 129 11.28 -5.59 -14.36
CA ASN A 129 12.08 -5.05 -13.26
C ASN A 129 11.28 -4.08 -12.40
N LEU A 130 10.48 -3.19 -13.03
CA LEU A 130 9.66 -2.22 -12.31
C LEU A 130 8.69 -2.90 -11.34
N PHE A 131 7.88 -3.83 -11.84
CA PHE A 131 6.85 -4.45 -11.01
C PHE A 131 7.42 -5.50 -10.05
N GLN A 132 8.54 -6.12 -10.39
CA GLN A 132 9.28 -6.96 -9.45
C GLN A 132 9.76 -6.14 -8.24
N ALA A 133 10.34 -4.96 -8.49
CA ALA A 133 10.76 -4.06 -7.44
C ALA A 133 9.57 -3.54 -6.62
N VAL A 134 8.50 -3.07 -7.28
CA VAL A 134 7.29 -2.56 -6.61
C VAL A 134 6.69 -3.60 -5.67
N PHE A 135 6.47 -4.82 -6.13
CA PHE A 135 5.82 -5.85 -5.31
C PHE A 135 6.75 -6.43 -4.25
N ARG A 136 8.06 -6.37 -4.44
CA ARG A 136 9.03 -6.68 -3.38
C ARG A 136 8.95 -5.64 -2.26
N VAL A 137 8.99 -4.35 -2.60
CA VAL A 137 8.86 -3.26 -1.61
C VAL A 137 7.49 -3.29 -0.94
N ARG A 138 6.40 -3.53 -1.68
CA ARG A 138 5.06 -3.71 -1.10
C ARG A 138 5.04 -4.82 -0.04
N SER A 139 5.64 -5.97 -0.33
CA SER A 139 5.72 -7.10 0.61
C SER A 139 6.53 -6.74 1.86
N LEU A 140 7.68 -6.08 1.70
CA LEU A 140 8.52 -5.65 2.83
C LEU A 140 7.84 -4.57 3.68
N ALA A 141 7.16 -3.61 3.05
CA ALA A 141 6.42 -2.58 3.76
C ALA A 141 5.29 -3.18 4.61
N ALA A 142 4.56 -4.17 4.09
CA ALA A 142 3.53 -4.88 4.86
C ALA A 142 4.13 -5.58 6.08
N TYR A 143 5.24 -6.29 5.89
CA TYR A 143 5.94 -6.93 7.01
C TYR A 143 6.46 -5.90 8.03
N ALA A 144 7.03 -4.79 7.57
CA ALA A 144 7.52 -3.72 8.44
C ALA A 144 6.40 -3.14 9.31
N ILE A 145 5.21 -2.92 8.75
CA ILE A 145 4.04 -2.44 9.48
C ILE A 145 3.63 -3.44 10.57
N HIS A 146 3.49 -4.73 10.23
CA HIS A 146 3.20 -5.76 11.23
C HIS A 146 4.28 -5.80 12.32
N LYS A 147 5.55 -5.77 11.94
CA LYS A 147 6.67 -5.76 12.88
C LYS A 147 6.63 -4.55 13.80
N PHE A 148 6.37 -3.34 13.28
CA PHE A 148 6.27 -2.11 14.06
C PHE A 148 5.24 -2.23 15.19
N PHE A 149 4.04 -2.71 14.87
CA PHE A 149 2.96 -2.83 15.84
C PHE A 149 3.16 -4.01 16.79
N GLN A 150 3.58 -5.18 16.30
CA GLN A 150 3.81 -6.36 17.14
C GLN A 150 4.94 -6.14 18.15
N ASP A 151 6.05 -5.52 17.75
CA ASP A 151 7.16 -5.18 18.66
C ASP A 151 6.72 -4.19 19.77
N ARG A 152 5.60 -3.48 19.59
CA ARG A 152 4.99 -2.54 20.56
C ARG A 152 3.80 -3.13 21.31
N ASN A 153 3.61 -4.43 21.19
CA ASN A 153 2.53 -5.18 21.87
C ASN A 153 1.12 -4.72 21.46
N PHE A 154 0.92 -4.33 20.20
CA PHE A 154 -0.40 -4.13 19.62
C PHE A 154 -1.02 -5.46 19.23
N VAL A 155 -2.33 -5.58 19.38
CA VAL A 155 -3.08 -6.75 18.92
C VAL A 155 -3.58 -6.50 17.48
N TYR A 156 -3.26 -7.40 16.58
CA TYR A 156 -3.81 -7.39 15.22
C TYR A 156 -5.25 -7.91 15.23
N VAL A 157 -6.19 -7.13 14.73
CA VAL A 157 -7.61 -7.47 14.71
C VAL A 157 -8.14 -7.52 13.27
N ASN A 158 -8.81 -8.63 12.93
CA ASN A 158 -9.52 -8.76 11.66
C ASN A 158 -10.98 -8.32 11.87
N THR A 159 -11.30 -7.13 11.37
CA THR A 159 -12.67 -6.61 11.37
C THR A 159 -13.46 -7.13 10.18
N PRO A 160 -14.81 -7.17 10.26
CA PRO A 160 -15.64 -7.67 9.17
C PRO A 160 -15.48 -6.86 7.88
N LEU A 161 -15.37 -7.55 6.76
CA LEU A 161 -15.40 -6.91 5.43
C LEU A 161 -16.81 -6.68 4.93
N ILE A 162 -17.76 -7.50 5.37
CA ILE A 162 -19.19 -7.34 5.09
C ILE A 162 -19.83 -6.74 6.34
N THR A 163 -20.48 -5.60 6.18
CA THR A 163 -21.02 -4.81 7.30
C THR A 163 -22.42 -4.31 7.00
N GLY A 164 -23.21 -4.11 8.05
CA GLY A 164 -24.48 -3.43 7.99
C GLY A 164 -24.42 -1.95 8.39
N SER A 165 -23.24 -1.43 8.79
CA SER A 165 -23.03 -0.04 9.21
C SER A 165 -22.06 0.69 8.28
N ASP A 166 -22.25 2.00 8.13
CA ASP A 166 -21.33 2.90 7.42
C ASP A 166 -20.42 3.61 8.42
N CYS A 167 -19.11 3.32 8.36
CA CYS A 167 -18.14 3.94 9.27
C CYS A 167 -18.03 5.46 9.10
N GLU A 168 -18.18 5.97 7.89
CA GLU A 168 -18.02 7.39 7.58
C GLU A 168 -19.37 8.15 7.62
N GLY A 169 -20.49 7.42 7.63
CA GLY A 169 -21.85 7.99 7.69
C GLY A 169 -22.34 8.59 6.37
N ALA A 170 -21.56 8.55 5.30
CA ALA A 170 -21.89 9.08 3.98
C ALA A 170 -21.07 8.37 2.86
N GLY A 171 -20.51 7.19 3.14
CA GLY A 171 -19.65 6.47 2.20
C GLY A 171 -20.44 5.86 1.05
N GLU A 172 -19.94 5.97 -0.18
CA GLU A 172 -20.43 5.19 -1.30
C GLU A 172 -19.96 3.74 -1.16
N MET A 173 -20.86 2.87 -0.71
CA MET A 173 -20.55 1.47 -0.40
C MET A 173 -20.99 0.54 -1.52
N PHE A 174 -20.18 -0.46 -1.82
CA PHE A 174 -20.60 -1.60 -2.64
C PHE A 174 -21.59 -2.47 -1.87
N ARG A 175 -22.74 -2.75 -2.46
CA ARG A 175 -23.74 -3.64 -1.87
C ARG A 175 -23.35 -5.10 -2.06
N VAL A 176 -23.52 -5.89 -1.00
CA VAL A 176 -23.39 -7.36 -1.01
C VAL A 176 -24.78 -7.96 -0.93
N THR A 177 -25.18 -8.74 -1.92
CA THR A 177 -26.49 -9.38 -1.96
C THR A 177 -26.43 -10.72 -2.70
N THR A 178 -27.27 -11.65 -2.30
CA THR A 178 -27.54 -12.92 -3.00
C THR A 178 -28.92 -12.94 -3.67
N LEU A 179 -29.65 -11.81 -3.60
CA LEU A 179 -30.93 -11.69 -4.27
C LEU A 179 -30.75 -11.72 -5.80
N ASP A 180 -31.72 -12.32 -6.48
CA ASP A 180 -31.80 -12.28 -7.94
C ASP A 180 -32.16 -10.85 -8.39
N LEU A 181 -31.23 -10.18 -9.05
CA LEU A 181 -31.42 -8.79 -9.51
C LEU A 181 -32.51 -8.65 -10.58
N ASP A 182 -32.82 -9.71 -11.31
CA ASP A 182 -33.89 -9.72 -12.33
C ASP A 182 -35.26 -9.96 -11.69
N ASN A 183 -35.31 -10.46 -10.45
CA ASN A 183 -36.54 -10.79 -9.73
C ASN A 183 -36.44 -10.47 -8.23
N LEU A 184 -36.29 -9.17 -7.92
CA LEU A 184 -36.14 -8.70 -6.55
C LEU A 184 -37.40 -8.86 -5.73
N PRO A 185 -37.35 -9.47 -4.53
CA PRO A 185 -38.46 -9.45 -3.58
C PRO A 185 -38.74 -8.01 -3.13
N ARG A 186 -40.01 -7.69 -2.91
CA ARG A 186 -40.48 -6.36 -2.55
C ARG A 186 -41.34 -6.40 -1.30
N THR A 187 -41.17 -5.40 -0.47
CA THR A 187 -42.06 -5.09 0.66
C THR A 187 -43.39 -4.51 0.15
N GLU A 188 -44.38 -4.36 1.04
CA GLU A 188 -45.69 -3.80 0.72
C GLU A 188 -45.63 -2.37 0.15
N ASP A 189 -44.65 -1.58 0.56
CA ASP A 189 -44.40 -0.22 0.07
C ASP A 189 -43.55 -0.16 -1.20
N GLY A 190 -43.15 -1.33 -1.75
CA GLY A 190 -42.41 -1.46 -3.01
C GLY A 190 -40.90 -1.35 -2.90
N ALA A 191 -40.34 -1.21 -1.69
CA ALA A 191 -38.90 -1.26 -1.48
C ALA A 191 -38.35 -2.68 -1.68
N VAL A 192 -37.04 -2.83 -1.83
CA VAL A 192 -36.39 -4.15 -1.87
C VAL A 192 -36.50 -4.77 -0.48
N ASP A 193 -37.03 -5.99 -0.40
CA ASP A 193 -37.12 -6.76 0.83
C ASP A 193 -35.80 -7.48 1.14
N PHE A 194 -34.89 -6.81 1.87
CA PHE A 194 -33.65 -7.42 2.32
C PHE A 194 -33.85 -8.45 3.45
N GLY A 195 -35.06 -8.60 4.01
CA GLY A 195 -35.40 -9.69 4.93
C GLY A 195 -35.25 -11.06 4.27
N GLU A 196 -35.44 -11.13 2.94
CA GLU A 196 -35.27 -12.35 2.13
C GLU A 196 -33.81 -12.55 1.67
N ASP A 197 -32.88 -11.60 1.90
CA ASP A 197 -31.48 -11.75 1.54
C ASP A 197 -30.70 -12.59 2.57
N PHE A 198 -29.47 -13.01 2.20
CA PHE A 198 -28.64 -13.94 2.97
C PHE A 198 -28.47 -13.54 4.46
N PHE A 199 -28.26 -12.26 4.73
CA PHE A 199 -28.07 -11.74 6.09
C PHE A 199 -29.36 -11.28 6.75
N GLY A 200 -30.52 -11.40 6.10
CA GLY A 200 -31.80 -10.87 6.59
C GLY A 200 -31.86 -9.34 6.72
N LYS A 201 -30.92 -8.64 6.15
CA LYS A 201 -30.82 -7.18 6.10
C LYS A 201 -29.88 -6.72 5.00
N SER A 202 -29.94 -5.43 4.65
CA SER A 202 -28.98 -4.82 3.74
C SER A 202 -27.53 -4.96 4.27
N ALA A 203 -26.62 -5.43 3.42
CA ALA A 203 -25.21 -5.57 3.73
C ALA A 203 -24.34 -4.95 2.63
N ASN A 204 -23.17 -4.46 3.02
CA ASN A 204 -22.25 -3.77 2.14
C ASN A 204 -20.80 -4.20 2.40
N LEU A 205 -19.89 -3.92 1.47
CA LEU A 205 -18.46 -4.00 1.73
C LEU A 205 -18.02 -2.78 2.57
N THR A 206 -17.16 -3.00 3.54
CA THR A 206 -16.72 -1.97 4.48
C THR A 206 -15.86 -0.90 3.82
N VAL A 207 -16.00 0.35 4.27
CA VAL A 207 -15.13 1.48 3.92
C VAL A 207 -13.99 1.69 4.93
N SER A 208 -14.06 1.04 6.11
CA SER A 208 -13.05 1.11 7.19
C SER A 208 -13.33 0.06 8.26
N GLY A 209 -12.27 -0.43 8.89
CA GLY A 209 -12.36 -1.30 10.07
C GLY A 209 -12.43 -0.56 11.40
N GLN A 210 -12.38 0.78 11.40
CA GLN A 210 -12.19 1.60 12.60
C GLN A 210 -13.23 1.35 13.70
N LEU A 211 -14.53 1.47 13.41
CA LEU A 211 -15.56 1.38 14.45
C LEU A 211 -15.55 0.03 15.17
N ASN A 212 -15.34 -1.05 14.42
CA ASN A 212 -15.17 -2.39 14.99
C ASN A 212 -13.83 -2.52 15.73
N GLY A 213 -12.76 -1.88 15.23
CA GLY A 213 -11.45 -1.84 15.87
C GLY A 213 -11.48 -1.16 17.23
N GLU A 214 -12.20 -0.05 17.36
CA GLU A 214 -12.37 0.66 18.64
C GLU A 214 -12.96 -0.24 19.73
N THR A 215 -13.85 -1.19 19.38
CA THR A 215 -14.38 -2.15 20.37
C THR A 215 -13.28 -2.98 21.02
N TYR A 216 -12.29 -3.38 20.24
CA TYR A 216 -11.15 -4.15 20.70
C TYR A 216 -10.11 -3.28 21.43
N ALA A 217 -9.96 -2.01 21.03
CA ALA A 217 -9.09 -1.08 21.76
C ALA A 217 -9.58 -0.85 23.19
N MET A 218 -10.91 -0.83 23.41
CA MET A 218 -11.50 -0.74 24.76
C MET A 218 -11.28 -1.98 25.63
N ALA A 219 -10.72 -3.06 25.10
CA ALA A 219 -10.38 -4.28 25.82
C ALA A 219 -8.86 -4.56 25.85
N PHE A 220 -8.17 -4.32 24.75
CA PHE A 220 -6.74 -4.64 24.57
C PHE A 220 -5.81 -3.44 24.67
N LYS A 221 -6.36 -2.23 24.83
CA LYS A 221 -5.65 -0.95 24.88
C LYS A 221 -5.09 -0.50 23.53
N ASN A 222 -4.24 -1.31 22.89
CA ASN A 222 -3.59 -0.99 21.63
C ASN A 222 -3.88 -2.08 20.61
N ILE A 223 -4.56 -1.71 19.53
CA ILE A 223 -4.87 -2.62 18.43
C ILE A 223 -4.51 -1.98 17.09
N TYR A 224 -4.47 -2.79 16.07
CA TYR A 224 -4.48 -2.30 14.70
C TYR A 224 -5.22 -3.25 13.78
N THR A 225 -5.84 -2.69 12.75
CA THR A 225 -6.32 -3.45 11.59
C THR A 225 -5.30 -3.31 10.45
N PHE A 226 -5.23 -4.28 9.58
CA PHE A 226 -4.57 -4.20 8.29
C PHE A 226 -5.39 -5.06 7.34
N GLY A 227 -6.31 -4.42 6.65
CA GLY A 227 -7.30 -5.14 5.85
C GLY A 227 -7.77 -4.37 4.61
N PRO A 228 -8.40 -5.09 3.68
CA PRO A 228 -9.01 -4.48 2.51
C PRO A 228 -10.20 -3.58 2.90
N THR A 229 -10.30 -2.48 2.19
CA THR A 229 -11.41 -1.52 2.26
C THR A 229 -11.91 -1.23 0.86
N PHE A 230 -13.17 -0.82 0.75
CA PHE A 230 -13.87 -0.71 -0.52
C PHE A 230 -14.62 0.61 -0.58
N ARG A 231 -14.45 1.36 -1.68
CA ARG A 231 -15.19 2.62 -1.92
C ARG A 231 -15.74 2.61 -3.34
N ALA A 232 -17.04 2.82 -3.47
CA ALA A 232 -17.73 2.84 -4.76
C ALA A 232 -17.73 4.23 -5.43
N GLU A 233 -16.89 5.13 -4.97
CA GLU A 233 -16.75 6.48 -5.50
C GLU A 233 -16.44 6.48 -7.00
N ASN A 234 -17.19 7.25 -7.78
CA ASN A 234 -16.94 7.42 -9.21
C ASN A 234 -15.76 8.39 -9.45
N SER A 235 -14.59 8.04 -8.96
CA SER A 235 -13.37 8.83 -9.06
C SER A 235 -12.33 8.11 -9.92
N ASN A 236 -11.89 8.75 -11.01
CA ASN A 236 -10.91 8.19 -11.94
C ASN A 236 -9.57 8.93 -11.89
N THR A 237 -9.04 9.16 -10.69
CA THR A 237 -7.75 9.81 -10.48
C THR A 237 -6.61 8.79 -10.38
N GLN A 238 -5.38 9.28 -10.31
CA GLN A 238 -4.19 8.45 -10.09
C GLN A 238 -4.07 7.92 -8.65
N ARG A 239 -4.90 8.39 -7.72
CA ARG A 239 -4.83 8.09 -6.29
C ARG A 239 -6.03 7.32 -5.75
N HIS A 240 -7.03 7.02 -6.60
CA HIS A 240 -8.25 6.31 -6.19
C HIS A 240 -8.31 4.92 -6.81
N ALA A 241 -8.63 3.96 -5.98
CA ALA A 241 -8.98 2.60 -6.34
C ALA A 241 -10.25 2.21 -5.56
N ALA A 242 -11.06 1.33 -6.13
CA ALA A 242 -12.28 0.87 -5.50
C ALA A 242 -12.03 -0.17 -4.40
N GLU A 243 -10.88 -0.85 -4.47
CA GLU A 243 -10.36 -1.80 -3.48
C GLU A 243 -8.92 -1.43 -3.15
N PHE A 244 -8.63 -1.23 -1.87
CA PHE A 244 -7.31 -0.90 -1.36
C PHE A 244 -7.18 -1.38 0.09
N TRP A 245 -5.99 -1.26 0.69
CA TRP A 245 -5.73 -1.73 2.04
C TRP A 245 -5.51 -0.55 3.00
N MET A 246 -6.11 -0.65 4.19
CA MET A 246 -5.93 0.34 5.25
C MET A 246 -5.22 -0.28 6.45
N ILE A 247 -4.34 0.50 7.05
CA ILE A 247 -3.75 0.25 8.36
C ILE A 247 -4.38 1.23 9.33
N GLU A 248 -5.10 0.71 10.33
CA GLU A 248 -5.89 1.53 11.24
C GLU A 248 -5.62 1.13 12.69
N PRO A 249 -4.59 1.71 13.33
CA PRO A 249 -4.38 1.54 14.77
C PRO A 249 -5.38 2.34 15.58
N GLU A 250 -5.75 1.81 16.74
CA GLU A 250 -6.54 2.48 17.78
C GLU A 250 -5.85 2.29 19.14
N ILE A 251 -5.64 3.38 19.85
CA ILE A 251 -4.92 3.43 21.12
C ILE A 251 -5.79 4.04 22.22
N ALA A 252 -6.08 3.26 23.25
CA ALA A 252 -6.84 3.74 24.41
C ALA A 252 -5.94 4.46 25.41
N PHE A 253 -6.53 5.39 26.17
CA PHE A 253 -5.88 6.30 27.12
C PHE A 253 -4.88 7.27 26.45
N ALA A 254 -5.09 7.55 25.16
CA ALA A 254 -4.26 8.40 24.33
C ALA A 254 -5.04 9.61 23.81
N ASP A 255 -4.33 10.69 23.55
CA ASP A 255 -4.85 11.89 22.93
C ASP A 255 -4.31 12.08 21.49
N LEU A 256 -4.66 13.19 20.85
CA LEU A 256 -4.21 13.50 19.49
C LEU A 256 -2.67 13.59 19.38
N LYS A 257 -1.97 14.02 20.43
CA LYS A 257 -0.51 14.12 20.42
C LYS A 257 0.15 12.74 20.43
N ASP A 258 -0.41 11.82 21.21
CA ASP A 258 0.03 10.43 21.24
C ASP A 258 -0.17 9.77 19.87
N ASP A 259 -1.30 10.06 19.21
CA ASP A 259 -1.63 9.54 17.90
C ASP A 259 -0.67 10.06 16.81
N MET A 260 -0.42 11.37 16.78
CA MET A 260 0.58 11.97 15.89
C MET A 260 1.98 11.37 16.09
N LYS A 261 2.38 11.15 17.34
CA LYS A 261 3.67 10.52 17.65
C LYS A 261 3.77 9.10 17.13
N LEU A 262 2.70 8.31 17.31
CA LEU A 262 2.65 6.94 16.77
C LEU A 262 2.71 6.94 15.24
N ALA A 263 2.01 7.85 14.57
CA ALA A 263 2.00 8.00 13.13
C ALA A 263 3.39 8.36 12.57
N GLU A 264 4.07 9.33 13.19
CA GLU A 264 5.44 9.70 12.83
C GLU A 264 6.42 8.53 12.99
N ASP A 265 6.38 7.85 14.15
CA ASP A 265 7.26 6.72 14.45
C ASP A 265 7.04 5.55 13.48
N MET A 266 5.78 5.24 13.15
CA MET A 266 5.44 4.20 12.18
C MET A 266 5.97 4.53 10.79
N LEU A 267 5.73 5.74 10.30
CA LEU A 267 6.15 6.14 8.96
C LEU A 267 7.68 6.09 8.83
N LYS A 268 8.40 6.64 9.81
CA LYS A 268 9.87 6.59 9.85
C LYS A 268 10.38 5.15 9.91
N PHE A 269 9.78 4.30 10.73
CA PHE A 269 10.17 2.90 10.84
C PHE A 269 10.01 2.15 9.50
N VAL A 270 8.87 2.32 8.83
CA VAL A 270 8.60 1.65 7.53
C VAL A 270 9.58 2.11 6.46
N ILE A 271 9.85 3.42 6.38
CA ILE A 271 10.83 3.98 5.44
C ILE A 271 12.23 3.38 5.69
N SER A 272 12.70 3.43 6.94
CA SER A 272 14.03 2.88 7.32
C SER A 272 14.12 1.40 6.97
N TYR A 273 13.11 0.62 7.37
CA TYR A 273 13.09 -0.82 7.15
C TYR A 273 13.17 -1.19 5.66
N VAL A 274 12.41 -0.51 4.81
CA VAL A 274 12.42 -0.75 3.36
C VAL A 274 13.77 -0.34 2.75
N MET A 275 14.32 0.81 3.12
CA MET A 275 15.62 1.26 2.62
C MET A 275 16.76 0.31 3.00
N GLU A 276 16.72 -0.28 4.18
CA GLU A 276 17.73 -1.22 4.67
C GLU A 276 17.60 -2.61 4.04
N ASN A 277 16.37 -3.08 3.76
CA ASN A 277 16.11 -4.45 3.34
C ASN A 277 15.86 -4.62 1.83
N ALA A 278 15.72 -3.51 1.07
CA ALA A 278 15.55 -3.50 -0.38
C ALA A 278 16.46 -2.46 -1.07
N PRO A 279 17.77 -2.40 -0.77
CA PRO A 279 18.64 -1.35 -1.30
C PRO A 279 18.75 -1.38 -2.82
N GLU A 280 18.69 -2.55 -3.46
CA GLU A 280 18.76 -2.71 -4.91
C GLU A 280 17.50 -2.14 -5.59
N GLU A 281 16.33 -2.47 -5.07
CA GLU A 281 15.05 -1.95 -5.55
C GLU A 281 14.96 -0.43 -5.34
N MET A 282 15.40 0.07 -4.19
CA MET A 282 15.41 1.51 -3.91
C MET A 282 16.38 2.27 -4.82
N ALA A 283 17.55 1.73 -5.10
CA ALA A 283 18.48 2.28 -6.08
C ALA A 283 17.86 2.32 -7.49
N PHE A 284 17.16 1.26 -7.88
CA PHE A 284 16.43 1.20 -9.15
C PHE A 284 15.35 2.29 -9.24
N PHE A 285 14.51 2.45 -8.22
CA PHE A 285 13.49 3.48 -8.21
C PHE A 285 14.10 4.88 -8.29
N ASN A 286 15.15 5.16 -7.52
CA ASN A 286 15.82 6.44 -7.52
C ASN A 286 16.45 6.77 -8.88
N GLN A 287 16.90 5.77 -9.61
CA GLN A 287 17.53 5.97 -10.92
C GLN A 287 16.51 6.09 -12.06
N PHE A 288 15.44 5.30 -12.06
CA PHE A 288 14.59 5.08 -13.23
C PHE A 288 13.14 5.53 -13.06
N VAL A 289 12.66 5.75 -11.84
CA VAL A 289 11.27 6.09 -11.54
C VAL A 289 11.17 7.53 -11.03
N ASP A 290 11.86 7.85 -9.94
CA ASP A 290 11.80 9.15 -9.27
C ASP A 290 13.20 9.57 -8.79
N LYS A 291 13.87 10.39 -9.59
CA LYS A 291 15.17 10.96 -9.25
C LYS A 291 15.05 11.86 -8.01
N GLY A 292 15.81 11.53 -6.96
CA GLY A 292 15.73 12.24 -5.66
C GLY A 292 14.85 11.52 -4.63
N LEU A 293 14.30 10.34 -4.95
CA LEU A 293 13.51 9.54 -4.02
C LEU A 293 14.24 9.24 -2.71
N ILE A 294 15.47 8.73 -2.78
CA ILE A 294 16.27 8.39 -1.61
C ILE A 294 16.58 9.63 -0.78
N GLU A 295 16.91 10.76 -1.41
CA GLU A 295 17.15 12.03 -0.73
C GLU A 295 15.91 12.49 0.04
N ARG A 296 14.73 12.46 -0.61
CA ARG A 296 13.45 12.83 0.01
C ARG A 296 13.10 11.92 1.20
N LEU A 297 13.21 10.61 1.04
CA LEU A 297 12.94 9.66 2.12
C LEU A 297 13.92 9.81 3.29
N THR A 298 15.21 10.04 3.00
CA THR A 298 16.23 10.32 4.02
C THR A 298 15.94 11.62 4.75
N HIS A 299 15.49 12.64 4.04
CA HIS A 299 15.08 13.91 4.65
C HIS A 299 13.91 13.69 5.64
N VAL A 300 12.90 12.92 5.26
CA VAL A 300 11.77 12.57 6.17
C VAL A 300 12.25 11.84 7.42
N LEU A 301 13.16 10.86 7.28
CA LEU A 301 13.72 10.13 8.41
C LEU A 301 14.42 11.04 9.44
N ASN A 302 15.10 12.08 8.94
CA ASN A 302 15.93 12.97 9.76
C ASN A 302 15.20 14.24 10.21
N SER A 303 13.97 14.47 9.76
CA SER A 303 13.18 15.65 10.10
C SER A 303 12.31 15.40 11.33
N ASP A 304 12.18 16.38 12.20
CA ASP A 304 11.04 16.48 13.10
C ASP A 304 9.84 16.96 12.30
N PHE A 305 8.69 16.31 12.44
CA PHE A 305 7.50 16.73 11.71
C PHE A 305 6.98 18.07 12.22
N GLY A 306 6.57 18.94 11.30
CA GLY A 306 5.96 20.22 11.64
C GLY A 306 4.54 20.03 12.18
N HIS A 307 4.06 21.04 12.90
CA HIS A 307 2.69 21.10 13.41
C HIS A 307 2.09 22.46 13.06
N VAL A 308 0.86 22.46 12.59
CA VAL A 308 0.10 23.65 12.25
C VAL A 308 -1.39 23.33 12.39
N THR A 309 -2.18 24.27 12.94
CA THR A 309 -3.64 24.11 12.93
C THR A 309 -4.19 24.37 11.53
N TYR A 310 -5.36 23.80 11.23
CA TYR A 310 -6.06 24.07 9.97
C TYR A 310 -6.29 25.57 9.77
N THR A 311 -6.69 26.29 10.81
CA THR A 311 -6.89 27.75 10.74
C THR A 311 -5.61 28.48 10.32
N GLU A 312 -4.47 28.19 10.97
CA GLU A 312 -3.18 28.78 10.60
C GLU A 312 -2.74 28.35 9.20
N ALA A 313 -2.98 27.08 8.83
CA ALA A 313 -2.68 26.59 7.48
C ALA A 313 -3.48 27.35 6.42
N VAL A 314 -4.78 27.59 6.63
CA VAL A 314 -5.61 28.39 5.73
C VAL A 314 -5.09 29.83 5.64
N GLU A 315 -4.72 30.49 6.73
CA GLU A 315 -4.13 31.82 6.72
C GLU A 315 -2.82 31.90 5.91
N ILE A 316 -1.99 30.85 5.96
CA ILE A 316 -0.77 30.74 5.17
C ILE A 316 -1.13 30.59 3.68
N LEU A 317 -2.06 29.70 3.36
CA LEU A 317 -2.46 29.36 1.99
C LEU A 317 -3.17 30.54 1.32
N GLU A 318 -4.03 31.29 2.02
CA GLU A 318 -4.74 32.45 1.51
C GLU A 318 -3.78 33.54 0.99
N LYS A 319 -2.61 33.70 1.60
CA LYS A 319 -1.58 34.63 1.13
C LYS A 319 -1.03 34.26 -0.26
N ASN A 320 -1.12 32.99 -0.65
CA ASN A 320 -0.70 32.48 -1.96
C ASN A 320 -1.89 32.11 -2.87
N ASN A 321 -3.10 32.46 -2.49
CA ASN A 321 -4.34 31.99 -3.10
C ASN A 321 -4.43 32.29 -4.61
N ALA A 322 -3.78 33.36 -5.07
CA ALA A 322 -3.76 33.73 -6.49
C ALA A 322 -3.10 32.67 -7.39
N ASN A 323 -2.17 31.88 -6.83
CA ASN A 323 -1.38 30.88 -7.55
C ASN A 323 -1.99 29.47 -7.50
N PHE A 324 -3.07 29.25 -6.75
CA PHE A 324 -3.75 27.96 -6.70
C PHE A 324 -4.88 27.87 -7.73
N ASP A 325 -5.08 26.68 -8.29
CA ASP A 325 -6.22 26.36 -9.15
C ASP A 325 -7.52 26.39 -8.33
N TYR A 326 -7.51 25.77 -7.15
CA TYR A 326 -8.60 25.76 -6.18
C TYR A 326 -8.34 26.82 -5.10
N LYS A 327 -9.28 27.76 -4.96
CA LYS A 327 -9.15 28.83 -3.96
C LYS A 327 -9.45 28.32 -2.56
N VAL A 328 -8.59 28.66 -1.61
CA VAL A 328 -8.72 28.30 -0.21
C VAL A 328 -9.54 29.35 0.53
N SER A 329 -10.42 28.89 1.39
CA SER A 329 -11.08 29.66 2.42
C SER A 329 -11.37 28.77 3.63
N TRP A 330 -11.55 29.35 4.81
CA TRP A 330 -11.84 28.56 6.00
C TRP A 330 -13.12 27.73 5.83
N GLY A 331 -13.05 26.44 6.14
CA GLY A 331 -14.14 25.46 5.98
C GLY A 331 -14.10 24.65 4.69
N CYS A 332 -13.15 24.91 3.77
CA CYS A 332 -12.97 24.08 2.58
C CYS A 332 -12.08 22.87 2.82
N ASP A 333 -12.26 21.81 2.04
CA ASP A 333 -11.31 20.71 1.98
C ASP A 333 -10.02 21.17 1.31
N LEU A 334 -8.85 20.87 1.94
CA LEU A 334 -7.56 21.13 1.35
C LEU A 334 -7.34 20.18 0.16
N GLN A 335 -6.90 20.76 -0.95
CA GLN A 335 -6.56 19.98 -2.14
C GLN A 335 -5.06 19.62 -2.14
N THR A 336 -4.68 18.63 -2.91
CA THR A 336 -3.28 18.17 -3.02
C THR A 336 -2.29 19.32 -3.28
N GLU A 337 -2.67 20.34 -4.06
CA GLU A 337 -1.79 21.50 -4.33
C GLU A 337 -1.51 22.31 -3.05
N HIS A 338 -2.51 22.43 -2.17
CA HIS A 338 -2.40 23.12 -0.89
C HIS A 338 -1.49 22.34 0.07
N GLU A 339 -1.71 21.02 0.18
CA GLU A 339 -0.93 20.11 1.03
C GLU A 339 0.55 20.08 0.61
N ARG A 340 0.80 20.01 -0.70
CA ARG A 340 2.16 20.06 -1.23
C ARG A 340 2.83 21.41 -1.01
N TYR A 341 2.09 22.51 -1.18
CA TYR A 341 2.63 23.83 -0.90
C TYR A 341 3.06 23.97 0.56
N LEU A 342 2.25 23.47 1.51
CA LEU A 342 2.62 23.44 2.92
C LEU A 342 3.91 22.64 3.16
N THR A 343 4.00 21.43 2.61
CA THR A 343 5.13 20.52 2.88
C THR A 343 6.40 20.86 2.10
N GLU A 344 6.29 21.38 0.87
CA GLU A 344 7.42 21.58 -0.04
C GLU A 344 7.96 23.03 -0.01
N GLU A 345 7.08 24.04 0.17
CA GLU A 345 7.46 25.45 0.11
C GLU A 345 7.53 26.11 1.49
N VAL A 346 6.54 25.84 2.35
CA VAL A 346 6.42 26.51 3.66
C VAL A 346 7.29 25.82 4.72
N PHE A 347 6.97 24.57 5.05
CA PHE A 347 7.64 23.83 6.14
C PHE A 347 8.89 23.08 5.65
N LYS A 348 8.96 22.72 4.38
CA LYS A 348 10.04 21.95 3.74
C LYS A 348 10.32 20.63 4.46
N ARG A 349 9.30 19.99 5.00
CA ARG A 349 9.32 18.74 5.77
C ARG A 349 7.89 18.22 5.94
N PRO A 350 7.70 16.96 6.41
CA PRO A 350 6.38 16.49 6.80
C PRO A 350 5.72 17.40 7.84
N VAL A 351 4.38 17.51 7.76
CA VAL A 351 3.60 18.41 8.62
C VAL A 351 2.32 17.71 9.05
N PHE A 352 1.99 17.83 10.33
CA PHE A 352 0.65 17.55 10.84
C PHE A 352 -0.19 18.81 10.77
N VAL A 353 -1.32 18.74 10.09
CA VAL A 353 -2.38 19.75 10.12
C VAL A 353 -3.46 19.26 11.08
N THR A 354 -3.82 20.06 12.08
CA THR A 354 -4.75 19.66 13.15
C THR A 354 -5.96 20.59 13.27
N ASP A 355 -6.93 20.18 14.06
CA ASP A 355 -8.06 21.02 14.46
C ASP A 355 -8.87 21.53 13.27
N TYR A 356 -9.37 20.60 12.48
CA TYR A 356 -10.20 20.86 11.31
C TYR A 356 -11.62 21.30 11.68
N PRO A 357 -12.30 22.06 10.81
CA PRO A 357 -13.73 22.36 10.97
C PRO A 357 -14.56 21.06 11.07
N LYS A 358 -15.47 21.01 12.03
CA LYS A 358 -16.29 19.81 12.26
C LYS A 358 -17.18 19.45 11.07
N GLU A 359 -17.55 20.43 10.24
CA GLU A 359 -18.43 20.26 9.10
C GLU A 359 -17.83 19.38 7.98
N ILE A 360 -16.49 19.34 7.89
CA ILE A 360 -15.76 18.59 6.86
C ILE A 360 -15.08 17.31 7.38
N LYS A 361 -15.40 16.92 8.63
CA LYS A 361 -14.80 15.72 9.26
C LYS A 361 -15.90 14.80 9.83
N ALA A 362 -15.56 13.54 10.03
CA ALA A 362 -16.48 12.48 10.43
C ALA A 362 -17.08 12.70 11.84
N PHE A 363 -18.24 12.09 12.08
CA PHE A 363 -19.06 12.27 13.28
C PHE A 363 -18.39 11.84 14.59
N TYR A 364 -17.50 10.87 14.52
CA TYR A 364 -16.85 10.25 15.69
C TYR A 364 -15.65 11.04 16.22
N MET A 365 -15.26 12.11 15.56
CA MET A 365 -14.09 12.90 15.97
C MET A 365 -14.42 13.79 17.16
N LYS A 366 -13.49 13.87 18.12
CA LYS A 366 -13.69 14.65 19.35
C LYS A 366 -13.88 16.14 19.06
N LEU A 367 -14.99 16.70 19.54
CA LEU A 367 -15.25 18.13 19.45
C LEU A 367 -14.29 18.90 20.38
N ASN A 368 -13.62 19.93 19.85
CA ASN A 368 -12.79 20.83 20.62
C ASN A 368 -13.64 21.80 21.46
N GLU A 369 -13.01 22.44 22.46
CA GLU A 369 -13.67 23.38 23.37
C GLU A 369 -14.33 24.60 22.68
N ASP A 370 -13.83 24.95 21.49
CA ASP A 370 -14.36 26.04 20.67
C ASP A 370 -15.75 25.74 20.05
N GLY A 371 -16.17 24.46 20.09
CA GLY A 371 -17.43 23.99 19.52
C GLY A 371 -17.50 24.05 17.98
N LYS A 372 -16.41 24.38 17.28
CA LYS A 372 -16.33 24.56 15.83
C LYS A 372 -15.36 23.60 15.15
N THR A 373 -14.30 23.24 15.84
CA THR A 373 -13.27 22.34 15.31
C THR A 373 -13.29 21.00 16.03
N VAL A 374 -12.66 20.00 15.41
CA VAL A 374 -12.47 18.66 15.96
C VAL A 374 -11.00 18.34 16.07
N ALA A 375 -10.63 17.50 17.04
CA ALA A 375 -9.28 17.01 17.26
C ALA A 375 -8.88 15.98 16.19
N ALA A 376 -8.92 16.40 14.93
CA ALA A 376 -8.47 15.66 13.77
C ALA A 376 -7.01 15.98 13.47
N MET A 377 -6.33 15.09 12.77
CA MET A 377 -5.01 15.33 12.19
C MET A 377 -4.89 14.69 10.81
N ASP A 378 -4.24 15.41 9.90
CA ASP A 378 -3.76 14.85 8.65
C ASP A 378 -2.23 14.99 8.62
N CYS A 379 -1.51 13.88 8.38
CA CYS A 379 -0.06 13.88 8.15
C CYS A 379 0.21 14.08 6.68
N LEU A 380 0.80 15.21 6.35
CA LEU A 380 1.18 15.58 5.00
C LEU A 380 2.67 15.33 4.78
N VAL A 381 3.02 14.74 3.63
CA VAL A 381 4.41 14.49 3.25
C VAL A 381 4.74 15.10 1.88
N PRO A 382 6.00 15.55 1.66
CA PRO A 382 6.42 16.07 0.37
C PRO A 382 6.20 15.06 -0.77
N GLY A 383 5.71 15.52 -1.91
CA GLY A 383 5.49 14.69 -3.11
C GLY A 383 4.11 14.05 -3.22
N ILE A 384 3.46 13.73 -2.09
CA ILE A 384 2.13 13.09 -2.08
C ILE A 384 1.04 13.99 -1.48
N GLY A 385 1.35 14.77 -0.43
CA GLY A 385 0.36 15.42 0.41
C GLY A 385 -0.10 14.50 1.53
N GLU A 386 -1.39 14.39 1.79
CA GLU A 386 -1.94 13.53 2.85
C GLU A 386 -1.60 12.06 2.63
N ILE A 387 -0.96 11.44 3.63
CA ILE A 387 -0.62 10.02 3.69
C ILE A 387 -1.31 9.29 4.85
N ILE A 388 -1.59 10.00 5.94
CA ILE A 388 -2.27 9.51 7.14
C ILE A 388 -3.32 10.53 7.53
N GLY A 389 -4.54 10.07 7.81
CA GLY A 389 -5.60 10.85 8.45
C GLY A 389 -6.03 10.19 9.75
N GLY A 390 -6.26 10.97 10.81
CA GLY A 390 -6.60 10.44 12.12
C GLY A 390 -7.31 11.43 13.02
N SER A 391 -7.65 10.99 14.23
CA SER A 391 -8.25 11.88 15.23
C SER A 391 -8.22 11.27 16.63
N GLN A 392 -8.32 12.13 17.63
CA GLN A 392 -8.88 11.70 18.90
C GLN A 392 -10.38 11.45 18.71
N ARG A 393 -10.89 10.37 19.31
CA ARG A 393 -12.29 9.95 19.19
C ARG A 393 -13.14 10.63 20.24
N GLU A 394 -14.42 10.92 19.93
CA GLU A 394 -15.35 11.45 20.92
C GLU A 394 -15.67 10.40 21.98
N ASP A 395 -15.32 10.67 23.21
CA ASP A 395 -15.47 9.80 24.38
C ASP A 395 -16.70 10.15 25.24
N SER A 396 -17.38 11.27 24.95
CA SER A 396 -18.66 11.65 25.56
C SER A 396 -19.83 11.08 24.77
N LEU A 397 -20.65 10.26 25.43
CA LEU A 397 -21.88 9.72 24.83
C LEU A 397 -22.82 10.86 24.38
N GLU A 398 -23.02 11.87 25.21
CA GLU A 398 -23.94 13.00 24.93
C GLU A 398 -23.48 13.79 23.68
N LEU A 399 -22.18 14.09 23.56
CA LEU A 399 -21.65 14.82 22.41
C LEU A 399 -21.68 13.99 21.13
N LEU A 400 -21.39 12.70 21.24
CA LEU A 400 -21.46 11.78 20.11
C LEU A 400 -22.89 11.65 19.58
N GLU A 401 -23.86 11.39 20.46
CA GLU A 401 -25.31 11.30 20.10
C GLU A 401 -25.79 12.60 19.46
N LYS A 402 -25.42 13.73 20.05
CA LYS A 402 -25.78 15.06 19.50
C LYS A 402 -25.23 15.25 18.09
N ARG A 403 -23.97 14.84 17.86
CA ARG A 403 -23.35 14.94 16.53
C ARG A 403 -24.02 14.02 15.51
N MET A 404 -24.40 12.81 15.91
CA MET A 404 -25.16 11.89 15.07
C MET A 404 -26.54 12.48 14.71
N ASP A 405 -27.24 13.12 15.66
CA ASP A 405 -28.52 13.80 15.41
C ASP A 405 -28.34 14.96 14.41
N GLU A 406 -27.30 15.79 14.58
CA GLU A 406 -26.97 16.89 13.64
C GLU A 406 -26.77 16.39 12.19
N LEU A 407 -26.27 15.19 12.02
CA LEU A 407 -26.00 14.57 10.71
C LEU A 407 -27.14 13.66 10.22
N GLY A 408 -28.17 13.44 11.04
CA GLY A 408 -29.31 12.59 10.68
C GLY A 408 -28.98 11.10 10.59
N LEU A 409 -27.98 10.62 11.38
CA LEU A 409 -27.58 9.21 11.39
C LEU A 409 -28.57 8.37 12.22
N GLU A 410 -28.93 7.19 11.71
CA GLU A 410 -29.77 6.21 12.40
C GLU A 410 -28.96 5.51 13.52
N LYS A 411 -29.19 5.90 14.78
CA LYS A 411 -28.41 5.45 15.94
C LYS A 411 -28.47 3.94 16.15
N GLU A 412 -29.57 3.30 15.78
CA GLU A 412 -29.77 1.84 15.90
C GLU A 412 -28.68 1.05 15.16
N SER A 413 -28.17 1.58 14.07
CA SER A 413 -27.06 0.97 13.30
C SER A 413 -25.71 1.07 14.02
N TYR A 414 -25.62 1.91 15.05
CA TYR A 414 -24.40 2.22 15.82
C TYR A 414 -24.54 1.90 17.32
N ASP A 415 -25.56 1.15 17.75
CA ASP A 415 -25.77 0.80 19.16
C ASP A 415 -24.50 0.22 19.82
N PHE A 416 -23.82 -0.68 19.12
CA PHE A 416 -22.57 -1.28 19.60
C PHE A 416 -21.47 -0.23 19.83
N TYR A 417 -21.44 0.81 19.04
CA TYR A 417 -20.45 1.89 19.11
C TYR A 417 -20.78 2.87 20.25
N LEU A 418 -22.07 3.19 20.44
CA LEU A 418 -22.55 3.99 21.56
C LEU A 418 -22.34 3.28 22.91
N ASP A 419 -22.47 1.96 22.94
CA ASP A 419 -22.21 1.14 24.13
C ASP A 419 -20.78 1.27 24.66
N LEU A 420 -19.79 1.53 23.79
CA LEU A 420 -18.41 1.80 24.23
C LEU A 420 -18.32 3.06 25.10
N ARG A 421 -19.24 4.02 24.94
CA ARG A 421 -19.28 5.25 25.75
C ARG A 421 -20.09 5.07 27.03
N LYS A 422 -21.01 4.08 27.06
CA LYS A 422 -21.80 3.75 28.25
C LYS A 422 -21.04 2.86 29.24
N TYR A 423 -20.24 1.93 28.70
CA TYR A 423 -19.63 0.85 29.50
C TYR A 423 -18.12 1.02 29.64
N GLY A 424 -17.69 2.06 30.33
CA GLY A 424 -16.29 2.31 30.64
C GLY A 424 -15.53 3.03 29.54
N SER A 425 -16.11 4.12 29.06
CA SER A 425 -15.45 4.99 28.07
C SER A 425 -14.07 5.44 28.52
N ALA A 426 -13.14 5.43 27.60
CA ALA A 426 -11.81 5.95 27.81
C ALA A 426 -11.43 6.90 26.66
N ARG A 427 -10.65 7.93 26.97
CA ARG A 427 -10.00 8.73 25.94
C ARG A 427 -9.20 7.82 25.00
N HIS A 428 -9.41 7.93 23.70
CA HIS A 428 -8.69 7.13 22.70
C HIS A 428 -8.56 7.88 21.40
N ALA A 429 -7.60 7.44 20.60
CA ALA A 429 -7.24 8.03 19.32
C ALA A 429 -6.79 6.97 18.34
N GLY A 430 -6.80 7.30 17.07
CA GLY A 430 -6.34 6.41 16.01
C GLY A 430 -6.27 7.11 14.67
N PHE A 431 -5.64 6.43 13.72
CA PHE A 431 -5.46 6.98 12.38
C PHE A 431 -5.64 5.90 11.31
N GLY A 432 -5.77 6.33 10.06
CA GLY A 432 -5.76 5.46 8.88
C GLY A 432 -4.58 5.80 7.97
N LEU A 433 -3.78 4.80 7.61
CA LEU A 433 -2.78 4.87 6.55
C LEU A 433 -3.26 4.06 5.36
N GLY A 434 -3.46 4.70 4.20
CA GLY A 434 -3.67 4.01 2.93
C GLY A 434 -2.39 3.29 2.50
N PHE A 435 -2.42 1.96 2.48
CA PHE A 435 -1.21 1.17 2.20
C PHE A 435 -0.65 1.44 0.80
N GLU A 436 -1.50 1.59 -0.18
CA GLU A 436 -1.10 1.90 -1.56
C GLU A 436 -0.44 3.27 -1.67
N ARG A 437 -0.95 4.29 -0.97
CA ARG A 437 -0.29 5.61 -0.91
C ARG A 437 1.09 5.50 -0.26
N CYS A 438 1.23 4.70 0.78
CA CYS A 438 2.52 4.41 1.40
C CYS A 438 3.49 3.74 0.40
N VAL A 439 3.05 2.72 -0.35
CA VAL A 439 3.88 2.06 -1.37
C VAL A 439 4.24 3.03 -2.51
N MET A 440 3.30 3.85 -2.97
CA MET A 440 3.60 4.92 -3.95
C MET A 440 4.68 5.87 -3.42
N TYR A 441 4.58 6.27 -2.16
CA TYR A 441 5.56 7.15 -1.51
C TYR A 441 6.95 6.52 -1.43
N LEU A 442 7.03 5.25 -1.04
CA LEU A 442 8.27 4.48 -0.93
C LEU A 442 8.96 4.21 -2.26
N THR A 443 8.19 4.12 -3.36
CA THR A 443 8.70 3.70 -4.67
C THR A 443 8.83 4.83 -5.69
N GLY A 444 8.18 5.98 -5.42
CA GLY A 444 8.07 7.09 -6.37
C GLY A 444 7.10 6.81 -7.53
N VAL A 445 6.38 5.69 -7.51
CA VAL A 445 5.37 5.36 -8.54
C VAL A 445 4.17 6.29 -8.38
N SER A 446 3.78 6.95 -9.48
CA SER A 446 2.80 8.04 -9.46
C SER A 446 1.34 7.59 -9.53
N ASN A 447 1.05 6.32 -9.82
CA ASN A 447 -0.31 5.84 -10.04
C ASN A 447 -0.60 4.62 -9.17
N ILE A 448 -1.70 4.68 -8.42
CA ILE A 448 -2.13 3.63 -7.49
C ILE A 448 -2.34 2.27 -8.18
N ARG A 449 -2.75 2.27 -9.46
CA ARG A 449 -2.92 1.04 -10.26
C ARG A 449 -1.62 0.25 -10.43
N ASP A 450 -0.48 0.89 -10.24
CA ASP A 450 0.84 0.30 -10.46
C ASP A 450 1.50 -0.21 -9.17
N VAL A 451 0.83 -0.03 -8.03
CA VAL A 451 1.27 -0.57 -6.74
C VAL A 451 0.30 -1.64 -6.20
N ILE A 452 -0.76 -1.93 -6.94
CA ILE A 452 -1.74 -2.99 -6.66
C ILE A 452 -1.53 -4.13 -7.67
N PRO A 453 -1.44 -5.41 -7.24
CA PRO A 453 -1.27 -6.53 -8.17
C PRO A 453 -2.33 -6.58 -9.28
N PHE A 454 -3.60 -6.52 -8.92
CA PHE A 454 -4.77 -6.53 -9.80
C PHE A 454 -5.72 -5.40 -9.39
N PRO A 455 -5.54 -4.17 -9.90
CA PRO A 455 -6.28 -3.01 -9.43
C PRO A 455 -7.77 -3.07 -9.81
N ARG A 456 -8.63 -2.70 -8.86
CA ARG A 456 -10.06 -2.49 -9.06
C ARG A 456 -10.33 -0.99 -9.10
N THR A 457 -10.80 -0.51 -10.23
CA THR A 457 -11.10 0.92 -10.44
C THR A 457 -12.37 1.07 -11.28
N VAL A 458 -12.90 2.29 -11.37
CA VAL A 458 -14.07 2.56 -12.22
C VAL A 458 -13.84 2.02 -13.63
N GLY A 459 -14.77 1.19 -14.09
CA GLY A 459 -14.74 0.57 -15.42
C GLY A 459 -13.68 -0.53 -15.61
N ASN A 460 -13.02 -0.98 -14.54
CA ASN A 460 -12.01 -2.04 -14.62
C ASN A 460 -12.13 -3.04 -13.46
N CYS A 461 -12.42 -4.29 -13.82
CA CYS A 461 -12.44 -5.45 -12.92
C CYS A 461 -11.73 -6.66 -13.55
N GLU A 462 -10.80 -6.40 -14.48
CA GLU A 462 -10.08 -7.44 -15.22
C GLU A 462 -9.01 -8.12 -14.33
N LEU A 463 -9.00 -9.49 -14.38
CA LEU A 463 -8.09 -10.43 -13.65
C LEU A 463 -8.03 -10.24 -12.16
#